data_1b69be09ee18ada119d51ddcdd2a25cc
#
_entry.id   1b69be09ee18ada119d51ddcdd2a25cc
#
_cell.length_a   1.000
_cell.length_b   1.000
_cell.length_c   1.000
_cell.angle_alpha   90.00
_cell.angle_beta   90.00
_cell.angle_gamma   90.00
#
_symmetry.space_group_name_H-M   'P 1'
#
loop_
_entity.id
_entity.type
_entity.pdbx_description
1 polymer ?
#
loop_
_entity_poly.entity_id
_entity_poly.type
_entity_poly.pdbx_seq_one_letter_code
_entity_poly.pdbx_strand_id
1 'polypeptide(L)'
;MNTPRISPETLRVLQSFVVRPSDWRYGYELSRETKLKSGTLYPILMRLEKYGLLEARWVATQDGVPPRHTYRLTPNGLELARTQLAEAHPRAMVRQPAFCSG
;
A
#
# COMPACT_ATOMS: atom_id res chain seq x y z
N MET A 1 -2.21 12.44 -16.59
CA MET A 1 -2.17 11.18 -15.95
C MET A 1 -3.17 11.09 -14.81
N ASN A 2 -3.91 10.03 -14.79
CA ASN A 2 -4.94 9.89 -13.77
C ASN A 2 -4.41 9.20 -12.54
N THR A 3 -4.59 9.85 -11.40
CA THR A 3 -4.27 9.22 -10.14
C THR A 3 -5.53 9.20 -9.30
N PRO A 4 -5.69 8.21 -8.42
CA PRO A 4 -6.85 8.18 -7.57
C PRO A 4 -6.76 9.26 -6.51
N ARG A 5 -7.90 9.59 -5.97
CA ARG A 5 -7.93 10.51 -4.86
C ARG A 5 -7.31 9.82 -3.65
N ILE A 6 -6.43 10.53 -2.97
CA ILE A 6 -5.70 9.96 -1.85
C ILE A 6 -6.31 10.45 -0.55
N SER A 7 -7.13 9.61 0.05
CA SER A 7 -7.72 9.89 1.35
C SER A 7 -6.76 9.50 2.46
N PRO A 8 -7.02 9.92 3.70
CA PRO A 8 -6.18 9.47 4.81
C PRO A 8 -6.14 7.95 4.93
N GLU A 9 -7.25 7.28 4.67
CA GLU A 9 -7.28 5.83 4.70
C GLU A 9 -6.40 5.24 3.62
N THR A 10 -6.44 5.81 2.42
CA THR A 10 -5.59 5.35 1.33
C THR A 10 -4.12 5.55 1.67
N LEU A 11 -3.78 6.67 2.32
CA LEU A 11 -2.40 6.88 2.74
C LEU A 11 -1.94 5.81 3.73
N ARG A 12 -2.80 5.39 4.63
CA ARG A 12 -2.45 4.34 5.57
C ARG A 12 -2.16 3.04 4.83
N VAL A 13 -2.96 2.74 3.82
CA VAL A 13 -2.74 1.54 3.00
C VAL A 13 -1.40 1.64 2.27
N LEU A 14 -1.14 2.77 1.63
CA LEU A 14 0.11 2.96 0.91
C LEU A 14 1.31 2.86 1.85
N GLN A 15 1.20 3.42 3.03
CA GLN A 15 2.28 3.36 4.00
C GLN A 15 2.58 1.91 4.42
N SER A 16 1.54 1.13 4.60
CA SER A 16 1.70 -0.27 4.96
C SER A 16 2.44 -1.04 3.87
N PHE A 17 2.18 -0.73 2.60
CA PHE A 17 2.90 -1.37 1.50
C PHE A 17 4.34 -0.90 1.42
N VAL A 18 4.60 0.37 1.66
CA VAL A 18 5.95 0.92 1.48
C VAL A 18 6.94 0.34 2.48
N VAL A 19 6.44 -0.08 3.63
CA VAL A 19 7.31 -0.71 4.63
C VAL A 19 7.99 -1.95 4.07
N ARG A 20 7.29 -2.70 3.24
CA ARG A 20 7.85 -3.88 2.59
C ARG A 20 7.40 -3.91 1.15
N PRO A 21 7.99 -3.07 0.31
CA PRO A 21 7.46 -2.86 -1.03
C PRO A 21 7.58 -4.05 -1.96
N SER A 22 8.49 -4.97 -1.68
CA SER A 22 8.65 -6.14 -2.53
C SER A 22 7.81 -7.33 -2.11
N ASP A 23 7.21 -7.26 -0.92
CA ASP A 23 6.45 -8.39 -0.40
C ASP A 23 5.02 -8.39 -0.90
N TRP A 24 4.53 -9.59 -1.16
CA TRP A 24 3.11 -9.77 -1.41
C TRP A 24 2.39 -9.74 -0.08
N ARG A 25 1.38 -8.91 0.02
CA ARG A 25 0.69 -8.69 1.28
C ARG A 25 -0.74 -9.22 1.19
N TYR A 26 -1.16 -9.92 2.24
CA TYR A 26 -2.53 -10.40 2.34
C TYR A 26 -3.45 -9.28 2.81
N GLY A 27 -4.70 -9.30 2.36
CA GLY A 27 -5.67 -8.33 2.87
C GLY A 27 -5.81 -8.38 4.37
N TYR A 28 -5.73 -9.58 4.95
CA TYR A 28 -5.81 -9.74 6.38
C TYR A 28 -4.70 -8.96 7.10
N GLU A 29 -3.46 -9.08 6.61
CA GLU A 29 -2.36 -8.34 7.19
C GLU A 29 -2.57 -6.84 7.09
N LEU A 30 -3.00 -6.41 5.91
CA LEU A 30 -3.22 -4.98 5.67
C LEU A 30 -4.32 -4.44 6.56
N SER A 31 -5.38 -5.22 6.77
CA SER A 31 -6.45 -4.81 7.65
C SER A 31 -5.93 -4.59 9.07
N ARG A 32 -5.08 -5.49 9.53
CA ARG A 32 -4.53 -5.38 10.87
C ARG A 32 -3.58 -4.20 11.00
N GLU A 33 -2.72 -4.00 10.01
CA GLU A 33 -1.72 -2.93 10.09
C GLU A 33 -2.34 -1.56 9.93
N THR A 34 -3.31 -1.44 9.04
CA THR A 34 -3.94 -0.14 8.81
C THR A 34 -5.08 0.12 9.78
N LYS A 35 -5.56 -0.92 10.45
CA LYS A 35 -6.70 -0.84 11.34
C LYS A 35 -7.98 -0.46 10.60
N LEU A 36 -8.01 -0.78 9.31
CA LEU A 36 -9.19 -0.57 8.49
C LEU A 36 -9.95 -1.86 8.36
N LYS A 37 -11.27 -1.77 8.45
CA LYS A 37 -12.13 -2.94 8.26
C LYS A 37 -12.14 -3.30 6.79
N SER A 38 -12.46 -4.55 6.50
CA SER A 38 -12.44 -5.04 5.13
C SER A 38 -13.37 -4.23 4.23
N GLY A 39 -14.51 -3.78 4.76
CA GLY A 39 -15.43 -2.97 3.96
C GLY A 39 -14.84 -1.64 3.52
N THR A 40 -13.84 -1.14 4.21
CA THR A 40 -13.15 0.08 3.81
C THR A 40 -11.88 -0.25 3.04
N LEU A 41 -11.19 -1.29 3.45
CA LEU A 41 -9.89 -1.63 2.87
C LEU A 41 -10.00 -2.14 1.43
N TYR A 42 -10.89 -3.10 1.18
CA TYR A 42 -10.94 -3.73 -0.14
C TYR A 42 -11.34 -2.77 -1.27
N PRO A 43 -12.27 -1.84 -1.05
CA PRO A 43 -12.52 -0.85 -2.11
C PRO A 43 -11.28 -0.02 -2.44
N ILE A 44 -10.45 0.28 -1.44
CA ILE A 44 -9.21 1.01 -1.68
C ILE A 44 -8.25 0.16 -2.50
N LEU A 45 -8.09 -1.11 -2.12
CA LEU A 45 -7.21 -2.01 -2.85
C LEU A 45 -7.65 -2.17 -4.30
N MET A 46 -8.95 -2.33 -4.52
CA MET A 46 -9.48 -2.48 -5.87
C MET A 46 -9.25 -1.23 -6.70
N ARG A 47 -9.41 -0.07 -6.09
CA ARG A 47 -9.19 1.18 -6.80
C ARG A 47 -7.72 1.34 -7.18
N LEU A 48 -6.83 1.04 -6.25
CA LEU A 48 -5.39 1.15 -6.53
C LEU A 48 -4.98 0.17 -7.63
N GLU A 49 -5.55 -1.02 -7.61
CA GLU A 49 -5.27 -1.99 -8.66
C GLU A 49 -5.79 -1.49 -10.01
N LYS A 50 -6.97 -0.90 -10.02
CA LYS A 50 -7.55 -0.38 -11.24
C LYS A 50 -6.67 0.69 -11.88
N TYR A 51 -5.99 1.48 -11.07
CA TYR A 51 -5.12 2.52 -11.58
C TYR A 51 -3.70 2.02 -11.86
N GLY A 52 -3.47 0.72 -11.75
CA GLY A 52 -2.16 0.18 -12.05
C GLY A 52 -1.13 0.43 -10.96
N LEU A 53 -1.57 0.73 -9.76
CA LEU A 53 -0.68 1.03 -8.65
C LEU A 53 -0.44 -0.19 -7.76
N LEU A 54 -1.31 -1.18 -7.85
CA LEU A 54 -1.15 -2.45 -7.18
C LEU A 54 -1.28 -3.56 -8.20
N GLU A 55 -0.55 -4.64 -8.00
CA GLU A 55 -0.78 -5.89 -8.70
C GLU A 55 -1.35 -6.88 -7.71
N ALA A 56 -2.18 -7.76 -8.19
CA ALA A 56 -2.86 -8.74 -7.34
C ALA A 56 -2.55 -10.14 -7.83
N ARG A 57 -2.51 -11.09 -6.92
CA ARG A 57 -2.21 -12.46 -7.26
C ARG A 57 -2.88 -13.40 -6.27
N TRP A 58 -3.42 -14.51 -6.79
CA TRP A 58 -3.95 -15.56 -5.94
C TRP A 58 -2.81 -16.47 -5.52
N VAL A 59 -2.77 -16.80 -4.25
CA VAL A 59 -1.74 -17.67 -3.72
C VAL A 59 -2.41 -18.85 -3.02
N ALA A 60 -2.10 -20.05 -3.48
CA ALA A 60 -2.58 -21.26 -2.84
C ALA A 60 -1.81 -21.44 -1.53
N THR A 61 -2.52 -21.77 -0.48
CA THR A 61 -1.87 -21.95 0.81
C THR A 61 -1.65 -23.42 1.11
N GLN A 62 -2.72 -24.16 1.25
CA GLN A 62 -2.60 -25.60 1.50
C GLN A 62 -3.87 -26.28 1.09
N ASP A 63 -3.81 -27.60 1.00
CA ASP A 63 -4.95 -28.37 0.55
C ASP A 63 -6.15 -28.12 1.41
N GLY A 64 -7.31 -27.96 0.77
CA GLY A 64 -8.55 -27.74 1.49
C GLY A 64 -8.78 -26.33 1.95
N VAL A 65 -7.82 -25.43 1.74
CA VAL A 65 -7.96 -24.03 2.12
C VAL A 65 -8.04 -23.20 0.83
N PRO A 66 -9.04 -22.31 0.72
CA PRO A 66 -9.14 -21.50 -0.49
C PRO A 66 -7.90 -20.66 -0.71
N PRO A 67 -7.55 -20.39 -1.96
CA PRO A 67 -6.43 -19.50 -2.25
C PRO A 67 -6.66 -18.11 -1.68
N ARG A 68 -5.60 -17.45 -1.35
CA ARG A 68 -5.69 -16.10 -0.80
C ARG A 68 -5.29 -15.08 -1.84
N HIS A 69 -5.97 -13.96 -1.80
CA HIS A 69 -5.69 -12.85 -2.68
C HIS A 69 -4.61 -11.99 -2.05
N THR A 70 -3.52 -11.75 -2.77
CA THR A 70 -2.43 -10.96 -2.26
C THR A 70 -2.18 -9.78 -3.17
N TYR A 71 -1.53 -8.76 -2.63
CA TYR A 71 -1.31 -7.50 -3.34
C TYR A 71 0.12 -7.02 -3.13
N ARG A 72 0.64 -6.32 -4.12
CA ARG A 72 1.97 -5.73 -4.05
C ARG A 72 1.96 -4.44 -4.87
N LEU A 73 2.74 -3.44 -4.44
CA LEU A 73 2.86 -2.22 -5.21
C LEU A 73 3.57 -2.50 -6.54
N THR A 74 3.04 -1.92 -7.60
CA THR A 74 3.78 -1.88 -8.86
C THR A 74 4.86 -0.81 -8.74
N PRO A 75 5.83 -0.74 -9.68
CA PRO A 75 6.80 0.36 -9.65
C PRO A 75 6.12 1.74 -9.65
N ASN A 76 5.05 1.89 -10.44
CA ASN A 76 4.30 3.14 -10.44
C ASN A 76 3.64 3.39 -9.09
N GLY A 77 3.13 2.32 -8.48
CA GLY A 77 2.51 2.44 -7.17
C GLY A 77 3.49 2.84 -6.11
N LEU A 78 4.69 2.29 -6.17
CA LEU A 78 5.71 2.62 -5.20
C LEU A 78 6.12 4.09 -5.33
N GLU A 79 6.28 4.56 -6.54
CA GLU A 79 6.64 5.95 -6.77
C GLU A 79 5.55 6.89 -6.29
N LEU A 80 4.31 6.58 -6.61
CA LEU A 80 3.20 7.40 -6.14
C LEU A 80 3.13 7.39 -4.61
N ALA A 81 3.29 6.21 -4.00
CA ALA A 81 3.20 6.10 -2.56
C ALA A 81 4.27 6.95 -1.88
N ARG A 82 5.48 6.91 -2.39
CA ARG A 82 6.56 7.70 -1.81
C ARG A 82 6.28 9.20 -1.94
N THR A 83 5.78 9.61 -3.09
CA THR A 83 5.46 11.01 -3.32
C THR A 83 4.34 11.47 -2.39
N GLN A 84 3.28 10.68 -2.29
CA GLN A 84 2.14 11.06 -1.47
C GLN A 84 2.49 11.08 0.01
N LEU A 85 3.29 10.13 0.46
CA LEU A 85 3.69 10.10 1.85
C LEU A 85 4.62 11.25 2.18
N ALA A 86 5.50 11.63 1.25
CA ALA A 86 6.37 12.76 1.46
C ALA A 86 5.57 14.05 1.57
N GLU A 87 4.53 14.19 0.75
CA GLU A 87 3.68 15.37 0.80
C GLU A 87 2.84 15.42 2.06
N ALA A 88 2.40 14.25 2.52
CA ALA A 88 1.59 14.19 3.72
C ALA A 88 2.41 14.40 4.98
N HIS A 89 3.69 14.03 4.94
CA HIS A 89 4.56 14.12 6.11
C HIS A 89 5.89 14.76 5.74
N PRO A 90 5.85 15.99 5.24
CA PRO A 90 7.08 16.60 4.74
C PRO A 90 8.14 16.76 5.80
N ARG A 91 7.73 17.00 7.00
CA ARG A 91 8.67 17.19 8.07
C ARG A 91 9.46 15.93 8.38
N ALA A 92 8.78 14.82 8.40
CA ALA A 92 9.42 13.54 8.65
C ALA A 92 10.39 13.18 7.55
N MET A 93 10.01 13.47 6.31
CA MET A 93 10.87 13.14 5.18
C MET A 93 12.12 14.02 5.14
N VAL A 94 11.94 15.26 5.45
CA VAL A 94 13.07 16.19 5.45
C VAL A 94 14.06 15.86 6.53
N ARG A 95 13.56 15.54 7.71
CA ARG A 95 14.42 15.28 8.81
C ARG A 95 15.35 14.13 8.57
N GLN A 96 14.88 13.16 7.86
CA GLN A 96 15.65 12.02 7.64
C GLN A 96 16.94 12.28 6.92
N PRO A 97 16.97 12.89 5.80
CA PRO A 97 18.22 13.12 5.13
C PRO A 97 19.08 14.11 5.82
N ALA A 98 18.47 14.95 6.49
CA ALA A 98 19.21 15.91 7.06
C ALA A 98 20.18 15.43 7.99
N PHE A 99 19.93 14.75 8.36
CA PHE A 99 20.75 14.51 9.17
C PHE A 99 21.62 13.90 8.95
N CYS A 100 21.30 13.55 8.45
CA CYS A 100 22.20 12.93 8.23
C CYS A 100 23.21 13.68 7.84
N SER A 101 23.09 14.39 7.44
CA SER A 101 24.01 15.01 7.03
C SER A 101 24.56 15.64 7.85
N GLY A 102 24.32 15.45 8.29
CA GLY A 102 24.93 16.08 8.96
C GLY A 102 25.39 16.35 8.60
#